data_9b264312af7b6d50051126855cf7eb91
#
_entry.id   9b264312af7b6d50051126855cf7eb91
#
_cell.length_a   1.000
_cell.length_b   1.000
_cell.length_c   1.000
_cell.angle_alpha   90.00
_cell.angle_beta   90.00
_cell.angle_gamma   90.00
#
_symmetry.space_group_name_H-M   'P 1'
#
loop_
_entity.id
_entity.type
_entity.pdbx_description
1 polymer ?
#
loop_
_entity_poly.entity_id
_entity_poly.type
_entity_poly.pdbx_seq_one_letter_code
_entity_poly.pdbx_strand_id
1 'polypeptide(L)'
;MSKQNDIINSARELFTTFGFKKVSMDEIAKKANVTKRTVYSYYKDKQELFEYFILEELEEIKNKLDEKKEKRFLDRVAYDLNSILTLSNSSLLSSLIKEKKEEKKSDFFTIYENKIINYIEEKIKIEVSNKNINVSDAHLTAFIIYKTIFSIIFEYDKKVDKNTLIDEVTKILKNGLLNKEVL
;
A
#
# COMPACT_ATOMS: atom_id res chain seq x y z
N MET A 1 1.80 4.29 -27.32
CA MET A 1 2.26 3.96 -25.95
C MET A 1 3.79 3.93 -25.94
N SER A 2 4.45 4.30 -24.85
CA SER A 2 5.91 4.20 -24.80
C SER A 2 6.33 2.75 -24.50
N LYS A 3 7.48 2.32 -25.02
CA LYS A 3 8.03 0.97 -24.72
C LYS A 3 8.16 0.71 -23.22
N GLN A 4 8.41 1.76 -22.44
CA GLN A 4 8.49 1.68 -21.00
C GLN A 4 7.13 1.29 -20.38
N ASN A 5 6.04 1.91 -20.84
CA ASN A 5 4.69 1.59 -20.38
C ASN A 5 4.29 0.14 -20.74
N ASP A 6 4.69 -0.31 -21.94
CA ASP A 6 4.43 -1.69 -22.36
C ASP A 6 5.17 -2.71 -21.46
N ILE A 7 6.41 -2.40 -21.07
CA ILE A 7 7.20 -3.20 -20.12
C ILE A 7 6.54 -3.23 -18.75
N ILE A 8 6.14 -2.06 -18.20
CA ILE A 8 5.51 -1.95 -16.88
C ILE A 8 4.19 -2.73 -16.84
N ASN A 9 3.32 -2.53 -17.84
CA ASN A 9 2.02 -3.23 -17.91
C ASN A 9 2.21 -4.75 -18.03
N SER A 10 3.18 -5.20 -18.83
CA SER A 10 3.51 -6.62 -18.97
C SER A 10 4.06 -7.22 -17.68
N ALA A 11 4.93 -6.48 -16.98
CA ALA A 11 5.46 -6.88 -15.67
C ALA A 11 4.34 -6.95 -14.63
N ARG A 12 3.45 -5.94 -14.59
CA ARG A 12 2.27 -5.89 -13.71
C ARG A 12 1.43 -7.15 -13.85
N GLU A 13 1.02 -7.49 -15.06
CA GLU A 13 0.20 -8.69 -15.31
C GLU A 13 0.91 -9.98 -14.90
N LEU A 14 2.21 -10.10 -15.23
CA LEU A 14 2.98 -11.32 -14.92
C LEU A 14 3.21 -11.46 -13.42
N PHE A 15 3.62 -10.40 -12.73
CA PHE A 15 3.83 -10.43 -11.28
C PHE A 15 2.53 -10.69 -10.53
N THR A 16 1.43 -10.12 -10.98
CA THR A 16 0.11 -10.33 -10.41
C THR A 16 -0.36 -11.77 -10.55
N THR A 17 -0.11 -12.39 -11.71
CA THR A 17 -0.60 -13.74 -12.01
C THR A 17 0.28 -14.82 -11.40
N PHE A 18 1.61 -14.68 -11.50
CA PHE A 18 2.56 -15.74 -11.20
C PHE A 18 3.43 -15.48 -9.96
N GLY A 19 3.42 -14.25 -9.45
CA GLY A 19 4.29 -13.80 -8.36
C GLY A 19 5.69 -13.40 -8.82
N PHE A 20 6.38 -12.58 -8.02
CA PHE A 20 7.69 -12.04 -8.36
C PHE A 20 8.74 -13.12 -8.66
N LYS A 21 8.80 -14.19 -7.83
CA LYS A 21 9.85 -15.23 -7.95
C LYS A 21 9.79 -15.98 -9.27
N LYS A 22 8.59 -16.29 -9.75
CA LYS A 22 8.38 -17.14 -10.94
C LYS A 22 8.57 -16.39 -12.26
N VAL A 23 8.52 -15.07 -12.25
CA VAL A 23 8.61 -14.25 -13.46
C VAL A 23 10.06 -13.90 -13.76
N SER A 24 10.45 -14.01 -15.03
CA SER A 24 11.77 -13.62 -15.54
C SER A 24 11.71 -12.36 -16.40
N MET A 25 12.85 -11.67 -16.53
CA MET A 25 12.97 -10.51 -17.43
C MET A 25 12.73 -10.89 -18.90
N ASP A 26 12.99 -12.13 -19.28
CA ASP A 26 12.77 -12.66 -20.64
C ASP A 26 11.26 -12.82 -20.93
N GLU A 27 10.49 -13.31 -19.98
CA GLU A 27 9.03 -13.40 -20.10
C GLU A 27 8.39 -12.01 -20.19
N ILE A 28 8.90 -11.05 -19.41
CA ILE A 28 8.44 -9.65 -19.45
C ILE A 28 8.74 -9.06 -20.83
N ALA A 29 9.96 -9.23 -21.34
CA ALA A 29 10.35 -8.75 -22.67
C ALA A 29 9.46 -9.34 -23.77
N LYS A 30 9.23 -10.66 -23.73
CA LYS A 30 8.37 -11.38 -24.67
C LYS A 30 6.94 -10.86 -24.63
N LYS A 31 6.36 -10.68 -23.43
CA LYS A 31 5.00 -10.20 -23.26
C LYS A 31 4.84 -8.74 -23.70
N ALA A 32 5.84 -7.90 -23.42
CA ALA A 32 5.89 -6.49 -23.85
C ALA A 32 6.21 -6.30 -25.34
N ASN A 33 6.45 -7.38 -26.08
CA ASN A 33 6.88 -7.36 -27.46
C ASN A 33 8.13 -6.46 -27.71
N VAL A 34 9.11 -6.56 -26.80
CA VAL A 34 10.40 -5.87 -26.90
C VAL A 34 11.55 -6.87 -26.73
N THR A 35 12.77 -6.43 -27.04
CA THR A 35 13.95 -7.25 -26.80
C THR A 35 14.33 -7.21 -25.32
N LYS A 36 14.99 -8.27 -24.82
CA LYS A 36 15.59 -8.30 -23.48
C LYS A 36 16.50 -7.10 -23.23
N ARG A 37 17.31 -6.73 -24.22
CA ARG A 37 18.16 -5.54 -24.18
C ARG A 37 17.35 -4.25 -23.95
N THR A 38 16.15 -4.16 -24.53
CA THR A 38 15.27 -3.01 -24.34
C THR A 38 14.79 -2.95 -22.88
N VAL A 39 14.40 -4.09 -22.26
CA VAL A 39 14.00 -4.11 -20.85
C VAL A 39 15.17 -3.67 -19.96
N TYR A 40 16.36 -4.23 -20.17
CA TYR A 40 17.55 -3.86 -19.40
C TYR A 40 18.06 -2.44 -19.65
N SER A 41 17.64 -1.75 -20.73
CA SER A 41 17.94 -0.33 -20.91
C SER A 41 17.10 0.60 -20.04
N TYR A 42 15.95 0.13 -19.52
CA TYR A 42 15.07 0.87 -18.61
C TYR A 42 15.27 0.46 -17.16
N TYR A 43 15.51 -0.83 -16.90
CA TYR A 43 15.60 -1.40 -15.56
C TYR A 43 16.80 -2.33 -15.48
N LYS A 44 17.68 -2.07 -14.56
CA LYS A 44 18.94 -2.81 -14.36
C LYS A 44 18.70 -4.30 -14.05
N ASP A 45 17.64 -4.59 -13.31
CA ASP A 45 17.25 -5.95 -12.93
C ASP A 45 15.73 -6.05 -12.65
N LYS A 46 15.27 -7.28 -12.36
CA LYS A 46 13.87 -7.55 -12.06
C LYS A 46 13.40 -6.87 -10.77
N GLN A 47 14.30 -6.70 -9.81
CA GLN A 47 14.01 -6.05 -8.54
C GLN A 47 13.69 -4.56 -8.76
N GLU A 48 14.50 -3.84 -9.52
CA GLU A 48 14.28 -2.42 -9.85
C GLU A 48 12.97 -2.21 -10.61
N LEU A 49 12.65 -3.07 -11.57
CA LEU A 49 11.37 -3.03 -12.29
C LEU A 49 10.18 -3.26 -11.35
N PHE A 50 10.31 -4.19 -10.43
CA PHE A 50 9.28 -4.50 -9.46
C PHE A 50 9.07 -3.37 -8.45
N GLU A 51 10.16 -2.78 -7.96
CA GLU A 51 10.14 -1.60 -7.08
C GLU A 51 9.45 -0.42 -7.74
N TYR A 52 9.81 -0.13 -9.00
CA TYR A 52 9.20 0.93 -9.78
C TYR A 52 7.68 0.73 -9.89
N PHE A 53 7.27 -0.47 -10.26
CA PHE A 53 5.87 -0.82 -10.39
C PHE A 53 5.08 -0.68 -9.07
N ILE A 54 5.63 -1.15 -7.96
CA ILE A 54 4.97 -1.01 -6.64
C ILE A 54 4.85 0.46 -6.23
N LEU A 55 5.84 1.27 -6.55
CA LEU A 55 5.79 2.71 -6.26
C LEU A 55 4.73 3.44 -7.10
N GLU A 56 4.54 3.05 -8.36
CA GLU A 56 3.42 3.55 -9.18
C GLU A 56 2.07 3.17 -8.58
N GLU A 57 1.87 1.91 -8.20
CA GLU A 57 0.64 1.45 -7.57
C GLU A 57 0.32 2.24 -6.28
N LEU A 58 1.34 2.50 -5.46
CA LEU A 58 1.18 3.31 -4.25
C LEU A 58 0.77 4.74 -4.56
N GLU A 59 1.37 5.36 -5.57
CA GLU A 59 1.04 6.72 -5.95
C GLU A 59 -0.39 6.80 -6.54
N GLU A 60 -0.81 5.79 -7.34
CA GLU A 60 -2.19 5.69 -7.81
C GLU A 60 -3.19 5.56 -6.66
N ILE A 61 -2.86 4.74 -5.65
CA ILE A 61 -3.68 4.59 -4.44
C ILE A 61 -3.79 5.91 -3.70
N LYS A 62 -2.66 6.55 -3.44
CA LYS A 62 -2.59 7.86 -2.77
C LYS A 62 -3.43 8.89 -3.49
N ASN A 63 -3.31 9.01 -4.82
CA ASN A 63 -4.08 9.95 -5.62
C ASN A 63 -5.58 9.67 -5.51
N LYS A 64 -6.03 8.42 -5.60
CA LYS A 64 -7.44 8.05 -5.40
C LYS A 64 -7.96 8.39 -4.00
N LEU A 65 -7.13 8.24 -2.97
CA LEU A 65 -7.47 8.61 -1.60
C LEU A 65 -7.54 10.14 -1.43
N ASP A 66 -6.66 10.90 -2.11
CA ASP A 66 -6.61 12.36 -2.05
C ASP A 66 -7.72 13.05 -2.87
N GLU A 67 -8.25 12.40 -3.91
CA GLU A 67 -9.36 12.94 -4.73
C GLU A 67 -10.67 13.08 -3.93
N LYS A 68 -10.92 12.23 -2.95
CA LYS A 68 -12.12 12.30 -2.12
C LYS A 68 -11.89 13.17 -0.90
N LYS A 69 -12.39 14.39 -0.98
CA LYS A 69 -12.47 15.34 0.15
C LYS A 69 -13.68 14.99 1.03
N GLU A 70 -13.59 13.92 1.79
CA GLU A 70 -14.63 13.60 2.76
C GLU A 70 -14.68 14.64 3.89
N LYS A 71 -15.89 14.91 4.36
CA LYS A 71 -16.19 16.04 5.22
C LYS A 71 -15.76 15.84 6.67
N ARG A 72 -15.64 14.60 7.14
CA ARG A 72 -15.27 14.28 8.52
C ARG A 72 -14.11 13.31 8.55
N PHE A 73 -13.21 13.49 9.50
CA PHE A 73 -12.02 12.65 9.68
C PHE A 73 -12.33 11.15 9.70
N LEU A 74 -13.35 10.75 10.47
CA LEU A 74 -13.71 9.34 10.60
C LEU A 74 -14.28 8.72 9.32
N ASP A 75 -15.09 9.47 8.58
CA ASP A 75 -15.65 9.01 7.31
C ASP A 75 -14.53 8.78 6.29
N ARG A 76 -13.51 9.62 6.35
CA ARG A 76 -12.29 9.50 5.55
C ARG A 76 -11.45 8.30 5.96
N VAL A 77 -11.23 8.08 7.26
CA VAL A 77 -10.52 6.89 7.76
C VAL A 77 -11.23 5.61 7.34
N ALA A 78 -12.55 5.54 7.49
CA ALA A 78 -13.33 4.38 7.05
C ALA A 78 -13.21 4.14 5.54
N TYR A 79 -13.22 5.21 4.74
CA TYR A 79 -13.02 5.13 3.29
C TYR A 79 -11.61 4.65 2.92
N ASP A 80 -10.58 5.21 3.56
CA ASP A 80 -9.18 4.85 3.33
C ASP A 80 -8.93 3.38 3.68
N LEU A 81 -9.43 2.93 4.84
CA LEU A 81 -9.40 1.53 5.25
C LEU A 81 -10.10 0.60 4.25
N ASN A 82 -11.31 0.98 3.80
CA ASN A 82 -12.05 0.23 2.80
C ASN A 82 -11.26 0.11 1.49
N SER A 83 -10.62 1.18 1.06
CA SER A 83 -9.81 1.22 -0.16
C SER A 83 -8.57 0.33 -0.03
N ILE A 84 -7.83 0.44 1.08
CA ILE A 84 -6.65 -0.40 1.39
C ILE A 84 -7.04 -1.88 1.44
N LEU A 85 -8.14 -2.23 2.12
CA LEU A 85 -8.63 -3.60 2.21
C LEU A 85 -9.08 -4.16 0.85
N THR A 86 -9.62 -3.32 -0.03
CA THR A 86 -9.99 -3.72 -1.39
C THR A 86 -8.74 -4.01 -2.22
N LEU A 87 -7.70 -3.22 -2.05
CA LEU A 87 -6.42 -3.36 -2.74
C LEU A 87 -5.59 -4.53 -2.19
N SER A 88 -5.67 -4.82 -0.87
CA SER A 88 -5.01 -5.98 -0.26
C SER A 88 -5.50 -7.32 -0.81
N ASN A 89 -6.73 -7.35 -1.33
CA ASN A 89 -7.26 -8.48 -2.09
C ASN A 89 -6.73 -8.53 -3.54
N SER A 90 -6.02 -7.49 -4.00
CA SER A 90 -5.31 -7.58 -5.28
C SER A 90 -4.18 -8.59 -5.14
N SER A 91 -4.03 -9.41 -6.16
CA SER A 91 -3.05 -10.50 -6.20
C SER A 91 -1.60 -10.05 -5.97
N LEU A 92 -1.34 -8.77 -6.09
CA LEU A 92 -0.01 -8.18 -6.01
C LEU A 92 0.45 -7.95 -4.59
N LEU A 93 -0.35 -7.30 -3.75
CA LEU A 93 -0.07 -7.17 -2.33
C LEU A 93 -0.01 -8.54 -1.65
N SER A 94 -0.88 -9.47 -2.06
CA SER A 94 -0.81 -10.85 -1.55
C SER A 94 0.48 -11.57 -1.98
N SER A 95 1.05 -11.27 -3.15
CA SER A 95 2.34 -11.80 -3.60
C SER A 95 3.50 -11.26 -2.78
N LEU A 96 3.52 -9.93 -2.55
CA LEU A 96 4.53 -9.26 -1.72
C LEU A 96 4.58 -9.83 -0.31
N ILE A 97 3.42 -10.15 0.24
CA ILE A 97 3.28 -10.64 1.60
C ILE A 97 3.71 -12.09 1.72
N LYS A 98 3.39 -12.92 0.73
CA LYS A 98 3.91 -14.28 0.67
C LYS A 98 5.44 -14.28 0.62
N GLU A 99 6.04 -13.35 -0.12
CA GLU A 99 7.50 -13.22 -0.18
C GLU A 99 8.10 -12.75 1.14
N LYS A 100 7.43 -11.84 1.88
CA LYS A 100 7.87 -11.46 3.23
C LYS A 100 7.93 -12.63 4.20
N LYS A 101 7.00 -13.59 4.10
CA LYS A 101 6.99 -14.78 4.97
C LYS A 101 8.15 -15.75 4.68
N GLU A 102 8.68 -15.72 3.46
CA GLU A 102 9.70 -16.68 3.00
C GLU A 102 11.13 -16.16 3.08
N GLU A 103 11.36 -14.85 3.12
CA GLU A 103 12.71 -14.25 3.12
C GLU A 103 12.89 -13.22 4.24
N LYS A 104 14.10 -13.24 4.85
CA LYS A 104 14.59 -12.19 5.75
C LYS A 104 14.50 -10.85 5.03
N LYS A 105 13.82 -9.85 5.67
CA LYS A 105 13.67 -8.43 5.31
C LYS A 105 14.42 -8.03 4.02
N SER A 106 13.73 -7.95 2.89
CA SER A 106 14.30 -7.24 1.74
C SER A 106 14.25 -5.74 2.06
N ASP A 107 15.29 -5.00 1.72
CA ASP A 107 15.36 -3.54 1.88
C ASP A 107 14.15 -2.85 1.23
N PHE A 108 13.65 -3.43 0.15
CA PHE A 108 12.46 -2.99 -0.57
C PHE A 108 11.19 -2.94 0.30
N PHE A 109 10.94 -4.00 1.09
CA PHE A 109 9.77 -4.01 1.97
C PHE A 109 9.83 -2.86 3.00
N THR A 110 11.02 -2.54 3.49
CA THR A 110 11.25 -1.44 4.42
C THR A 110 10.97 -0.08 3.73
N ILE A 111 11.39 0.10 2.49
CA ILE A 111 11.12 1.32 1.71
C ILE A 111 9.61 1.49 1.50
N TYR A 112 8.91 0.41 1.12
CA TYR A 112 7.47 0.40 0.93
C TYR A 112 6.71 0.74 2.24
N GLU A 113 7.07 0.08 3.32
CA GLU A 113 6.52 0.30 4.66
C GLU A 113 6.67 1.76 5.08
N ASN A 114 7.88 2.32 4.96
CA ASN A 114 8.16 3.70 5.32
C ASN A 114 7.36 4.71 4.48
N LYS A 115 7.14 4.45 3.19
CA LYS A 115 6.31 5.32 2.36
C LYS A 115 4.86 5.37 2.81
N ILE A 116 4.28 4.23 3.19
CA ILE A 116 2.91 4.18 3.71
C ILE A 116 2.84 4.88 5.07
N ILE A 117 3.78 4.61 5.97
CA ILE A 117 3.83 5.24 7.30
C ILE A 117 3.93 6.76 7.17
N ASN A 118 4.83 7.26 6.31
CA ASN A 118 4.99 8.69 6.07
C ASN A 118 3.70 9.32 5.50
N TYR A 119 3.00 8.66 4.59
CA TYR A 119 1.71 9.13 4.08
C TYR A 119 0.67 9.26 5.20
N ILE A 120 0.55 8.25 6.06
CA ILE A 120 -0.37 8.29 7.22
C ILE A 120 0.03 9.41 8.18
N GLU A 121 1.34 9.57 8.46
CA GLU A 121 1.88 10.62 9.32
C GLU A 121 1.52 12.02 8.82
N GLU A 122 1.67 12.29 7.52
CA GLU A 122 1.29 13.57 6.91
C GLU A 122 -0.20 13.86 7.12
N LYS A 123 -1.07 12.85 6.95
CA LYS A 123 -2.50 13.01 7.20
C LYS A 123 -2.81 13.29 8.67
N ILE A 124 -2.15 12.60 9.59
CA ILE A 124 -2.26 12.85 11.03
C ILE A 124 -1.85 14.29 11.38
N LYS A 125 -0.72 14.78 10.86
CA LYS A 125 -0.25 16.15 11.09
C LYS A 125 -1.27 17.21 10.63
N ILE A 126 -1.92 17.00 9.49
CA ILE A 126 -2.98 17.88 8.99
C ILE A 126 -4.16 17.88 9.99
N GLU A 127 -4.61 16.72 10.45
CA GLU A 127 -5.73 16.62 11.37
C GLU A 127 -5.43 17.18 12.77
N VAL A 128 -4.18 17.06 13.23
CA VAL A 128 -3.69 17.71 14.45
C VAL A 128 -3.71 19.23 14.29
N SER A 129 -3.24 19.75 13.16
CA SER A 129 -3.25 21.20 12.89
C SER A 129 -4.66 21.76 12.81
N ASN A 130 -5.62 20.96 12.33
CA ASN A 130 -7.05 21.30 12.30
C ASN A 130 -7.75 21.11 13.66
N LYS A 131 -7.04 20.65 14.70
CA LYS A 131 -7.56 20.33 16.03
C LYS A 131 -8.62 19.23 16.07
N ASN A 132 -8.71 18.42 15.03
CA ASN A 132 -9.65 17.28 14.96
C ASN A 132 -9.21 16.10 15.82
N ILE A 133 -7.88 15.91 15.95
CA ILE A 133 -7.29 14.83 16.74
C ILE A 133 -6.19 15.37 17.66
N ASN A 134 -5.90 14.59 18.71
CA ASN A 134 -4.82 14.89 19.65
C ASN A 134 -3.90 13.69 19.77
N VAL A 135 -2.65 13.82 19.33
CA VAL A 135 -1.61 12.80 19.44
C VAL A 135 -0.29 13.45 19.88
N SER A 136 0.46 12.75 20.70
CA SER A 136 1.76 13.22 21.22
C SER A 136 2.89 13.06 20.18
N ASP A 137 2.79 12.04 19.32
CA ASP A 137 3.77 11.73 18.29
C ASP A 137 3.05 11.20 17.04
N ALA A 138 3.06 11.99 15.97
CA ALA A 138 2.35 11.66 14.74
C ALA A 138 2.99 10.47 14.01
N HIS A 139 4.33 10.34 14.04
CA HIS A 139 5.04 9.24 13.42
C HIS A 139 4.76 7.91 14.13
N LEU A 140 4.88 7.90 15.46
CA LEU A 140 4.57 6.70 16.26
C LEU A 140 3.11 6.29 16.08
N THR A 141 2.18 7.25 16.04
CA THR A 141 0.76 6.99 15.81
C THR A 141 0.53 6.37 14.42
N ALA A 142 1.17 6.93 13.38
CA ALA A 142 1.12 6.38 12.03
C ALA A 142 1.68 4.94 11.96
N PHE A 143 2.80 4.71 12.62
CA PHE A 143 3.41 3.38 12.71
C PHE A 143 2.49 2.36 13.39
N ILE A 144 1.86 2.72 14.52
CA ILE A 144 0.92 1.86 15.24
C ILE A 144 -0.28 1.54 14.35
N ILE A 145 -0.88 2.54 13.69
CA ILE A 145 -2.01 2.35 12.79
C ILE A 145 -1.62 1.41 11.64
N TYR A 146 -0.49 1.67 10.99
CA TYR A 146 0.00 0.82 9.90
C TYR A 146 0.21 -0.62 10.36
N LYS A 147 0.93 -0.84 11.46
CA LYS A 147 1.23 -2.19 11.97
C LYS A 147 -0.04 -2.94 12.38
N THR A 148 -0.98 -2.26 13.02
CA THR A 148 -2.26 -2.86 13.41
C THR A 148 -3.05 -3.34 12.19
N ILE A 149 -3.24 -2.46 11.20
CA ILE A 149 -3.97 -2.79 9.97
C ILE A 149 -3.25 -3.90 9.21
N PHE A 150 -1.94 -3.77 9.05
CA PHE A 150 -1.13 -4.77 8.36
C PHE A 150 -1.24 -6.16 9.02
N SER A 151 -1.08 -6.23 10.34
CA SER A 151 -1.16 -7.49 11.08
C SER A 151 -2.56 -8.13 10.96
N ILE A 152 -3.62 -7.33 11.04
CA ILE A 152 -4.98 -7.84 10.89
C ILE A 152 -5.21 -8.39 9.47
N ILE A 153 -4.77 -7.67 8.45
CA ILE A 153 -4.98 -8.08 7.05
C ILE A 153 -4.19 -9.34 6.69
N PHE A 154 -2.96 -9.46 7.20
CA PHE A 154 -1.99 -10.42 6.68
C PHE A 154 -1.55 -11.53 7.63
N GLU A 155 -1.74 -11.33 8.92
CA GLU A 155 -1.29 -12.25 9.96
C GLU A 155 -2.45 -12.85 10.76
N TYR A 156 -3.63 -12.24 10.70
CA TYR A 156 -4.80 -12.73 11.43
C TYR A 156 -5.44 -13.90 10.70
N ASP A 157 -5.39 -15.07 11.33
CA ASP A 157 -5.79 -16.36 10.72
C ASP A 157 -7.30 -16.54 10.51
N LYS A 158 -8.14 -15.72 11.17
CA LYS A 158 -9.59 -15.79 11.06
C LYS A 158 -10.06 -14.92 9.91
N LYS A 159 -11.02 -15.42 9.12
CA LYS A 159 -11.71 -14.58 8.14
C LYS A 159 -12.46 -13.49 8.89
N VAL A 160 -11.96 -12.27 8.78
CA VAL A 160 -12.63 -11.09 9.32
C VAL A 160 -13.54 -10.53 8.23
N ASP A 161 -14.80 -10.30 8.58
CA ASP A 161 -15.67 -9.52 7.72
C ASP A 161 -15.12 -8.09 7.61
N LYS A 162 -15.06 -7.61 6.38
CA LYS A 162 -14.48 -6.33 6.05
C LYS A 162 -15.16 -5.16 6.77
N ASN A 163 -16.48 -5.18 6.86
CA ASN A 163 -17.22 -4.10 7.49
C ASN A 163 -16.98 -4.11 9.01
N THR A 164 -16.98 -5.29 9.62
CA THR A 164 -16.64 -5.47 11.03
C THR A 164 -15.24 -4.93 11.33
N LEU A 165 -14.25 -5.21 10.49
CA LEU A 165 -12.90 -4.68 10.67
C LEU A 165 -12.85 -3.15 10.60
N ILE A 166 -13.50 -2.56 9.59
CA ILE A 166 -13.57 -1.10 9.42
C ILE A 166 -14.23 -0.46 10.64
N ASP A 167 -15.34 -1.02 11.10
CA ASP A 167 -16.08 -0.52 12.26
C ASP A 167 -15.25 -0.57 13.53
N GLU A 168 -14.56 -1.68 13.81
CA GLU A 168 -13.74 -1.82 15.03
C GLU A 168 -12.52 -0.89 15.00
N VAL A 169 -11.81 -0.81 13.87
CA VAL A 169 -10.68 0.11 13.74
C VAL A 169 -11.15 1.55 13.88
N THR A 170 -12.28 1.92 13.27
CA THR A 170 -12.84 3.27 13.35
C THR A 170 -13.24 3.62 14.78
N LYS A 171 -13.85 2.68 15.53
CA LYS A 171 -14.18 2.88 16.96
C LYS A 171 -12.93 3.10 17.81
N ILE A 172 -11.88 2.30 17.60
CA ILE A 172 -10.61 2.43 18.34
C ILE A 172 -10.00 3.81 18.08
N LEU A 173 -9.93 4.22 16.81
CA LEU A 173 -9.40 5.52 16.42
C LEU A 173 -10.26 6.67 16.97
N LYS A 174 -11.59 6.54 16.91
CA LYS A 174 -12.50 7.53 17.49
C LYS A 174 -12.25 7.74 18.98
N ASN A 175 -12.16 6.68 19.73
CA ASN A 175 -12.05 6.74 21.18
C ASN A 175 -10.63 7.12 21.66
N GLY A 176 -9.60 6.81 20.85
CA GLY A 176 -8.20 7.05 21.18
C GLY A 176 -7.61 8.35 20.64
N LEU A 177 -8.10 8.86 19.53
CA LEU A 177 -7.46 9.98 18.82
C LEU A 177 -8.30 11.26 18.78
N LEU A 178 -9.64 11.16 18.79
CA LEU A 178 -10.46 12.35 18.68
C LEU A 178 -10.37 13.23 19.92
N ASN A 179 -10.30 14.52 19.70
CA ASN A 179 -10.47 15.51 20.77
C ASN A 179 -11.87 15.38 21.37
N LYS A 180 -11.96 15.26 22.69
CA LYS A 180 -13.25 15.18 23.41
C LYS A 180 -14.13 16.41 23.21
N GLU A 181 -13.54 17.52 22.75
CA GLU A 181 -14.26 18.78 22.46
C GLU A 181 -14.91 18.80 21.06
N VAL A 182 -14.65 17.78 20.22
CA VAL A 182 -15.17 17.69 18.84
C VAL A 182 -16.33 16.69 18.73
N LEU A 183 -16.71 16.06 19.84
CA LEU A 183 -17.87 15.19 19.96
C LEU A 183 -19.08 15.96 20.45
#